data_2313746fa2af8bd9e060735b13168ff9
#
_entry.id   2313746fa2af8bd9e060735b13168ff9
#
_cell.length_a   1.000
_cell.length_b   1.000
_cell.length_c   1.000
_cell.angle_alpha   90.00
_cell.angle_beta   90.00
_cell.angle_gamma   90.00
#
_symmetry.space_group_name_H-M   'P 1'
#
loop_
_entity.id
_entity.type
_entity.pdbx_description
1 polymer ?
#
loop_
_entity_poly.entity_id
_entity_poly.type
_entity_poly.pdbx_seq_one_letter_code
_entity_poly.pdbx_strand_id
1 'polypeptide(L)'
;MKTVILVPCNGGIEWKVDEKLRKLESEGLEVWRTPGYSAIDQCRCKMAYDAVYRRDFDNLFWIDGDVNFEIDDIYKLINSEKEIIAGVYPFKGHPEMTFDPLTNDQEINFGEQGKVYKVNCVATGFLKTKKEVYLEMVGKLKLPLCNTSFDCPSYPWFKPNVWEEEGQTYYLGEDFSFCKYAQKCGFEIFIDSTIKLGHIGKYEYTWEDLAYKKKKISNLKYCKNYGLDK
;
A
#
# COMPACT_ATOMS: atom_id res chain seq x y z
N MET A 1 5.92 -17.64 -9.60
CA MET A 1 6.12 -16.17 -9.66
C MET A 1 7.07 -15.76 -8.55
N LYS A 2 8.09 -14.98 -8.88
CA LYS A 2 9.12 -14.53 -7.95
C LYS A 2 8.64 -13.25 -7.26
N THR A 3 8.53 -13.27 -5.95
CA THR A 3 8.04 -12.14 -5.14
C THR A 3 9.13 -11.60 -4.24
N VAL A 4 9.23 -10.27 -4.11
CA VAL A 4 10.05 -9.59 -3.12
C VAL A 4 9.18 -8.74 -2.18
N ILE A 5 9.50 -8.79 -0.89
CA ILE A 5 8.90 -7.89 0.10
C ILE A 5 9.82 -6.68 0.26
N LEU A 6 9.26 -5.50 0.08
CA LEU A 6 9.96 -4.21 0.10
C LEU A 6 9.52 -3.41 1.32
N VAL A 7 10.47 -3.14 2.22
CA VAL A 7 10.21 -2.44 3.49
C VAL A 7 11.03 -1.15 3.53
N PRO A 8 10.48 -0.04 3.01
CA PRO A 8 11.10 1.28 3.20
C PRO A 8 10.95 1.67 4.66
N CYS A 9 12.04 1.99 5.33
CA CYS A 9 12.02 2.35 6.74
C CYS A 9 12.82 3.62 7.01
N ASN A 10 12.15 4.59 7.63
CA ASN A 10 12.78 5.80 8.18
C ASN A 10 12.84 5.68 9.71
N GLY A 11 13.96 5.28 10.25
CA GLY A 11 14.18 5.22 11.70
C GLY A 11 13.94 3.87 12.38
N GLY A 12 13.48 2.84 11.67
CA GLY A 12 13.33 1.49 12.21
C GLY A 12 12.09 0.74 11.73
N ILE A 13 12.02 -0.51 12.14
CA ILE A 13 10.86 -1.40 11.92
C ILE A 13 10.35 -1.80 13.29
N GLU A 14 9.05 -1.72 13.50
CA GLU A 14 8.42 -2.18 14.74
C GLU A 14 8.72 -3.67 14.96
N TRP A 15 9.06 -4.05 16.20
CA TRP A 15 9.55 -5.39 16.50
C TRP A 15 8.58 -6.51 16.08
N LYS A 16 7.27 -6.29 16.24
CA LYS A 16 6.23 -7.25 15.79
C LYS A 16 6.24 -7.46 14.28
N VAL A 17 6.53 -6.40 13.53
CA VAL A 17 6.64 -6.44 12.06
C VAL A 17 7.92 -7.15 11.67
N ASP A 18 9.08 -6.81 12.27
CA ASP A 18 10.36 -7.44 11.94
C ASP A 18 10.39 -8.93 12.28
N GLU A 19 9.76 -9.35 13.37
CA GLU A 19 9.60 -10.77 13.71
C GLU A 19 8.88 -11.55 12.59
N LYS A 20 7.79 -11.00 12.07
CA LYS A 20 7.02 -11.62 10.96
C LYS A 20 7.79 -11.60 9.64
N LEU A 21 8.52 -10.51 9.36
CA LEU A 21 9.40 -10.44 8.19
C LEU A 21 10.50 -11.50 8.24
N ARG A 22 11.13 -11.73 9.40
CA ARG A 22 12.13 -12.80 9.60
C ARG A 22 11.53 -14.19 9.41
N LYS A 23 10.28 -14.38 9.83
CA LYS A 23 9.56 -15.64 9.57
C LYS A 23 9.35 -15.87 8.08
N LEU A 24 8.90 -14.86 7.33
CA LEU A 24 8.76 -14.92 5.87
C LEU A 24 10.09 -15.23 5.17
N GLU A 25 11.20 -14.63 5.65
CA GLU A 25 12.56 -14.97 5.17
C GLU A 25 12.91 -16.45 5.42
N SER A 26 12.58 -16.98 6.59
CA SER A 26 12.81 -18.39 6.91
C SER A 26 11.96 -19.34 6.07
N GLU A 27 10.83 -18.87 5.54
CA GLU A 27 9.96 -19.58 4.60
C GLU A 27 10.39 -19.42 3.13
N GLY A 28 11.48 -18.65 2.88
CA GLY A 28 12.11 -18.52 1.56
C GLY A 28 11.70 -17.28 0.75
N LEU A 29 10.94 -16.35 1.34
CA LEU A 29 10.66 -15.07 0.70
C LEU A 29 11.84 -14.11 0.81
N GLU A 30 12.15 -13.40 -0.26
CA GLU A 30 13.18 -12.35 -0.24
C GLU A 30 12.59 -11.06 0.36
N VAL A 31 13.25 -10.50 1.39
CA VAL A 31 12.83 -9.29 2.10
C VAL A 31 13.93 -8.25 2.05
N TRP A 32 13.63 -7.09 1.49
CA TRP A 32 14.56 -5.95 1.45
C TRP A 32 14.13 -4.87 2.44
N ARG A 33 15.00 -4.57 3.38
CA ARG A 33 14.86 -3.45 4.32
C ARG A 33 15.75 -2.32 3.88
N THR A 34 15.18 -1.15 3.63
CA THR A 34 15.98 0.02 3.20
C THR A 34 15.84 1.14 4.22
N PRO A 35 16.79 1.23 5.19
CA PRO A 35 16.76 2.25 6.23
C PRO A 35 17.34 3.58 5.76
N GLY A 36 17.01 4.66 6.48
CA GLY A 36 17.72 5.95 6.38
C GLY A 36 17.27 6.89 5.28
N TYR A 37 16.21 6.57 4.54
CA TYR A 37 15.62 7.50 3.58
C TYR A 37 14.65 8.46 4.27
N SER A 38 14.90 9.77 4.15
CA SER A 38 13.97 10.81 4.58
C SER A 38 12.85 11.08 3.56
N ALA A 39 13.10 10.80 2.28
CA ALA A 39 12.16 10.96 1.17
C ALA A 39 11.61 9.58 0.77
N ILE A 40 10.42 9.23 1.27
CA ILE A 40 9.82 7.91 1.08
C ILE A 40 9.54 7.61 -0.40
N ASP A 41 9.11 8.60 -1.16
CA ASP A 41 8.86 8.52 -2.60
C ASP A 41 10.11 8.09 -3.39
N GLN A 42 11.27 8.66 -3.05
CA GLN A 42 12.54 8.31 -3.68
C GLN A 42 12.99 6.90 -3.28
N CYS A 43 12.82 6.54 -2.00
CA CYS A 43 13.11 5.20 -1.50
C CYS A 43 12.30 4.14 -2.27
N ARG A 44 10.99 4.32 -2.36
CA ARG A 44 10.09 3.42 -3.12
C ARG A 44 10.49 3.34 -4.59
N CYS A 45 10.78 4.47 -5.26
CA CYS A 45 11.22 4.48 -6.64
C CYS A 45 12.51 3.69 -6.87
N LYS A 46 13.50 3.84 -5.98
CA LYS A 46 14.76 3.08 -6.05
C LYS A 46 14.55 1.59 -5.84
N MET A 47 13.83 1.22 -4.78
CA MET A 47 13.54 -0.19 -4.48
C MET A 47 12.77 -0.86 -5.63
N ALA A 48 11.77 -0.18 -6.20
CA ALA A 48 11.02 -0.67 -7.35
C ALA A 48 11.93 -0.87 -8.58
N TYR A 49 12.84 0.09 -8.85
CA TYR A 49 13.79 -0.03 -9.97
C TYR A 49 14.69 -1.27 -9.79
N ASP A 50 15.26 -1.46 -8.62
CA ASP A 50 16.14 -2.59 -8.35
C ASP A 50 15.36 -3.92 -8.45
N ALA A 51 14.12 -3.98 -7.97
CA ALA A 51 13.27 -5.16 -8.05
C ALA A 51 12.88 -5.52 -9.49
N VAL A 52 12.47 -4.53 -10.28
CA VAL A 52 11.97 -4.72 -11.66
C VAL A 52 13.11 -4.95 -12.64
N TYR A 53 14.14 -4.10 -12.62
CA TYR A 53 15.16 -4.07 -13.70
C TYR A 53 16.47 -4.79 -13.36
N ARG A 54 16.84 -4.88 -12.06
CA ARG A 54 18.10 -5.53 -11.66
C ARG A 54 17.91 -6.98 -11.23
N ARG A 55 16.77 -7.31 -10.62
CA ARG A 55 16.52 -8.63 -10.01
C ARG A 55 15.35 -9.39 -10.63
N ASP A 56 14.59 -8.76 -11.50
CA ASP A 56 13.51 -9.36 -12.31
C ASP A 56 12.46 -10.12 -11.47
N PHE A 57 11.89 -9.44 -10.46
CA PHE A 57 10.77 -9.95 -9.67
C PHE A 57 9.45 -9.76 -10.41
N ASP A 58 8.57 -10.76 -10.31
CA ASP A 58 7.22 -10.71 -10.90
C ASP A 58 6.25 -9.87 -10.05
N ASN A 59 6.39 -9.96 -8.71
CA ASN A 59 5.56 -9.23 -7.76
C ASN A 59 6.43 -8.43 -6.79
N LEU A 60 6.01 -7.20 -6.53
CA LEU A 60 6.53 -6.33 -5.50
C LEU A 60 5.50 -6.21 -4.38
N PHE A 61 5.87 -6.56 -3.16
CA PHE A 61 5.01 -6.47 -2.00
C PHE A 61 5.55 -5.42 -1.03
N TRP A 62 4.85 -4.31 -0.90
CA TRP A 62 5.22 -3.19 -0.05
C TRP A 62 4.67 -3.37 1.36
N ILE A 63 5.52 -3.18 2.38
CA ILE A 63 5.13 -3.20 3.79
C ILE A 63 5.83 -2.04 4.49
N ASP A 64 5.05 -1.15 5.13
CA ASP A 64 5.64 -0.12 5.99
C ASP A 64 6.06 -0.73 7.33
N GLY A 65 7.14 -0.24 7.89
CA GLY A 65 7.76 -0.81 9.09
C GLY A 65 6.92 -0.72 10.37
N ASP A 66 5.76 -0.09 10.30
CA ASP A 66 4.79 0.09 11.39
C ASP A 66 3.40 -0.47 11.08
N VAL A 67 3.26 -1.24 10.00
CA VAL A 67 2.02 -1.94 9.65
C VAL A 67 2.12 -3.41 10.05
N ASN A 68 1.40 -3.79 11.10
CA ASN A 68 1.33 -5.16 11.59
C ASN A 68 0.30 -5.98 10.78
N PHE A 69 0.64 -7.24 10.50
CA PHE A 69 -0.13 -8.13 9.61
C PHE A 69 -0.04 -9.58 10.12
N GLU A 70 -0.86 -10.49 9.61
CA GLU A 70 -0.66 -11.92 9.79
C GLU A 70 0.05 -12.53 8.56
N ILE A 71 0.83 -13.59 8.76
CA ILE A 71 1.62 -14.24 7.69
C ILE A 71 0.72 -14.67 6.54
N ASP A 72 -0.46 -15.22 6.85
CA ASP A 72 -1.43 -15.70 5.85
C ASP A 72 -1.96 -14.55 4.96
N ASP A 73 -1.99 -13.32 5.46
CA ASP A 73 -2.41 -12.14 4.69
C ASP A 73 -1.46 -11.86 3.52
N ILE A 74 -0.14 -12.08 3.73
CA ILE A 74 0.87 -11.96 2.68
C ILE A 74 0.58 -12.96 1.55
N TYR A 75 0.44 -14.24 1.90
CA TYR A 75 0.18 -15.29 0.90
C TYR A 75 -1.16 -15.09 0.20
N LYS A 76 -2.17 -14.59 0.89
CA LYS A 76 -3.47 -14.27 0.33
C LYS A 76 -3.36 -13.22 -0.79
N LEU A 77 -2.61 -12.13 -0.57
CA LEU A 77 -2.42 -11.11 -1.60
C LEU A 77 -1.46 -11.55 -2.71
N ILE A 78 -0.39 -12.30 -2.39
CA ILE A 78 0.54 -12.83 -3.41
C ILE A 78 -0.22 -13.73 -4.39
N ASN A 79 -1.14 -14.56 -3.90
CA ASN A 79 -1.92 -15.50 -4.72
C ASN A 79 -3.10 -14.84 -5.45
N SER A 80 -3.36 -13.55 -5.21
CA SER A 80 -4.40 -12.82 -5.92
C SER A 80 -4.00 -12.54 -7.38
N GLU A 81 -4.94 -12.76 -8.31
CA GLU A 81 -4.78 -12.47 -9.73
C GLU A 81 -4.73 -10.94 -10.04
N LYS A 82 -5.15 -10.10 -9.09
CA LYS A 82 -5.17 -8.64 -9.28
C LYS A 82 -3.78 -8.09 -9.46
N GLU A 83 -3.61 -7.14 -10.39
CA GLU A 83 -2.33 -6.47 -10.63
C GLU A 83 -1.93 -5.58 -9.45
N ILE A 84 -2.92 -4.91 -8.84
CA ILE A 84 -2.75 -4.02 -7.70
C ILE A 84 -3.81 -4.37 -6.65
N ILE A 85 -3.36 -4.86 -5.50
CA ILE A 85 -4.25 -5.22 -4.39
C ILE A 85 -3.60 -4.93 -3.04
N ALA A 86 -4.36 -4.39 -2.10
CA ALA A 86 -3.89 -4.00 -0.78
C ALA A 86 -4.73 -4.58 0.36
N GLY A 87 -4.12 -4.75 1.51
CA GLY A 87 -4.80 -4.66 2.80
C GLY A 87 -4.86 -3.20 3.24
N VAL A 88 -5.84 -2.82 4.04
CA VAL A 88 -6.02 -1.45 4.49
C VAL A 88 -6.11 -1.35 6.00
N TYR A 89 -5.70 -0.20 6.52
CA TYR A 89 -5.60 0.09 7.94
C TYR A 89 -6.04 1.53 8.20
N PRO A 90 -6.41 1.90 9.44
CA PRO A 90 -6.80 3.28 9.76
C PRO A 90 -5.56 4.18 9.87
N PHE A 91 -5.75 5.48 9.67
CA PHE A 91 -4.76 6.48 10.07
C PHE A 91 -4.58 6.48 11.60
N LYS A 92 -3.36 6.75 12.07
CA LYS A 92 -3.07 6.85 13.50
C LYS A 92 -3.83 8.02 14.11
N GLY A 93 -4.73 7.69 15.05
CA GLY A 93 -5.50 8.72 15.77
C GLY A 93 -6.62 9.38 14.98
N HIS A 94 -6.95 8.89 13.80
CA HIS A 94 -8.07 9.38 12.99
C HIS A 94 -9.05 8.26 12.65
N PRO A 95 -10.36 8.55 12.57
CA PRO A 95 -11.39 7.57 12.22
C PRO A 95 -11.49 7.36 10.69
N GLU A 96 -10.41 7.50 9.96
CA GLU A 96 -10.36 7.35 8.51
C GLU A 96 -9.44 6.21 8.12
N MET A 97 -9.79 5.53 7.03
CA MET A 97 -9.01 4.45 6.45
C MET A 97 -8.01 4.97 5.40
N THR A 98 -6.93 4.23 5.23
CA THR A 98 -5.85 4.55 4.27
C THR A 98 -6.19 4.18 2.83
N PHE A 99 -7.43 4.37 2.42
CA PHE A 99 -7.87 4.23 1.03
C PHE A 99 -8.94 5.26 0.68
N ASP A 100 -9.11 5.50 -0.62
CA ASP A 100 -10.17 6.32 -1.16
C ASP A 100 -11.16 5.44 -1.92
N PRO A 101 -12.46 5.39 -1.54
CA PRO A 101 -13.47 4.60 -2.23
C PRO A 101 -13.76 5.17 -3.63
N LEU A 102 -14.41 4.37 -4.50
CA LEU A 102 -14.82 4.83 -5.85
C LEU A 102 -15.80 5.99 -5.78
N THR A 103 -16.72 5.94 -4.81
CA THR A 103 -17.71 6.98 -4.53
C THR A 103 -17.83 7.15 -3.02
N ASN A 104 -18.21 8.34 -2.58
CA ASN A 104 -18.30 8.64 -1.16
C ASN A 104 -19.35 7.80 -0.42
N ASP A 105 -20.31 7.21 -1.12
CA ASP A 105 -21.36 6.33 -0.61
C ASP A 105 -21.05 4.84 -0.79
N GLN A 106 -19.86 4.48 -1.32
CA GLN A 106 -19.45 3.09 -1.44
C GLN A 106 -19.37 2.44 -0.07
N GLU A 107 -20.15 1.37 0.11
CA GLU A 107 -20.14 0.57 1.33
C GLU A 107 -19.08 -0.53 1.27
N ILE A 108 -18.22 -0.58 2.28
CA ILE A 108 -17.18 -1.61 2.44
C ILE A 108 -17.44 -2.37 3.75
N ASN A 109 -17.67 -3.68 3.65
CA ASN A 109 -17.77 -4.54 4.82
C ASN A 109 -16.39 -5.11 5.15
N PHE A 110 -16.02 -5.08 6.42
CA PHE A 110 -14.77 -5.62 6.95
C PHE A 110 -15.01 -6.87 7.81
N GLY A 111 -13.97 -7.68 7.96
CA GLY A 111 -13.99 -8.89 8.76
C GLY A 111 -14.67 -10.06 8.02
N GLU A 112 -15.52 -10.84 8.70
CA GLU A 112 -16.15 -12.04 8.14
C GLU A 112 -17.05 -11.78 6.92
N GLN A 113 -17.62 -10.58 6.81
CA GLN A 113 -18.41 -10.14 5.66
C GLN A 113 -17.57 -9.42 4.61
N GLY A 114 -16.27 -9.36 4.81
CA GLY A 114 -15.33 -8.73 3.90
C GLY A 114 -15.22 -9.49 2.57
N LYS A 115 -14.72 -8.80 1.57
CA LYS A 115 -14.41 -9.33 0.24
C LYS A 115 -13.41 -8.43 -0.48
N VAL A 116 -13.07 -8.78 -1.70
CA VAL A 116 -12.28 -7.90 -2.56
C VAL A 116 -13.17 -6.81 -3.16
N TYR A 117 -12.79 -5.55 -2.96
CA TYR A 117 -13.48 -4.38 -3.50
C TYR A 117 -12.54 -3.61 -4.43
N LYS A 118 -13.08 -3.09 -5.54
CA LYS A 118 -12.43 -2.05 -6.33
C LYS A 118 -12.56 -0.72 -5.59
N VAL A 119 -11.49 0.07 -5.57
CA VAL A 119 -11.42 1.39 -4.93
C VAL A 119 -10.69 2.39 -5.82
N ASN A 120 -10.71 3.66 -5.45
CA ASN A 120 -10.03 4.71 -6.19
C ASN A 120 -8.52 4.72 -5.91
N CYS A 121 -8.11 4.84 -4.65
CA CYS A 121 -6.71 4.85 -4.23
C CYS A 121 -6.51 4.07 -2.94
N VAL A 122 -5.27 3.63 -2.69
CA VAL A 122 -4.84 2.97 -1.45
C VAL A 122 -3.47 3.47 -1.02
N ALA A 123 -3.18 3.43 0.28
CA ALA A 123 -1.83 3.62 0.77
C ALA A 123 -0.95 2.40 0.45
N THR A 124 0.36 2.63 0.37
CA THR A 124 1.34 1.61 -0.03
C THR A 124 1.85 0.76 1.13
N GLY A 125 1.41 1.00 2.37
CA GLY A 125 1.96 0.33 3.55
C GLY A 125 1.65 -1.16 3.69
N PHE A 126 0.74 -1.71 2.86
CA PHE A 126 0.51 -3.16 2.70
C PHE A 126 -0.10 -3.42 1.31
N LEU A 127 0.73 -3.36 0.29
CA LEU A 127 0.33 -3.35 -1.11
C LEU A 127 1.11 -4.38 -1.93
N LYS A 128 0.41 -5.25 -2.65
CA LYS A 128 0.99 -6.10 -3.69
C LYS A 128 0.75 -5.48 -5.06
N THR A 129 1.81 -5.42 -5.87
CA THR A 129 1.76 -4.97 -7.26
C THR A 129 2.49 -5.95 -8.16
N LYS A 130 2.00 -6.16 -9.40
CA LYS A 130 2.73 -6.90 -10.41
C LYS A 130 3.75 -6.02 -11.13
N LYS A 131 4.85 -6.61 -11.61
CA LYS A 131 5.91 -5.93 -12.38
C LYS A 131 5.38 -5.16 -13.59
N GLU A 132 4.39 -5.73 -14.28
CA GLU A 132 3.77 -5.14 -15.47
C GLU A 132 3.24 -3.73 -15.23
N VAL A 133 2.76 -3.43 -14.02
CA VAL A 133 2.27 -2.10 -13.63
C VAL A 133 3.37 -1.07 -13.81
N TYR A 134 4.57 -1.36 -13.34
CA TYR A 134 5.72 -0.46 -13.42
C TYR A 134 6.22 -0.27 -14.86
N LEU A 135 6.28 -1.36 -15.63
CA LEU A 135 6.71 -1.32 -17.02
C LEU A 135 5.75 -0.53 -17.91
N GLU A 136 4.44 -0.77 -17.75
CA GLU A 136 3.39 -0.05 -18.47
C GLU A 136 3.38 1.45 -18.13
N MET A 137 3.58 1.81 -16.86
CA MET A 137 3.68 3.20 -16.45
C MET A 137 4.87 3.90 -17.12
N VAL A 138 6.04 3.25 -17.19
CA VAL A 138 7.20 3.82 -17.91
C VAL A 138 6.87 4.06 -19.39
N GLY A 139 6.30 3.06 -20.05
CA GLY A 139 5.98 3.13 -21.48
C GLY A 139 4.89 4.13 -21.80
N LYS A 140 3.73 4.03 -21.14
CA LYS A 140 2.54 4.86 -21.44
C LYS A 140 2.68 6.31 -20.97
N LEU A 141 3.27 6.54 -19.79
CA LEU A 141 3.45 7.88 -19.24
C LEU A 141 4.78 8.53 -19.67
N LYS A 142 5.63 7.78 -20.38
CA LYS A 142 6.97 8.24 -20.81
C LYS A 142 7.79 8.76 -19.62
N LEU A 143 7.78 8.02 -18.52
CA LEU A 143 8.52 8.40 -17.32
C LEU A 143 10.02 8.49 -17.62
N PRO A 144 10.70 9.58 -17.23
CA PRO A 144 12.13 9.71 -17.45
C PRO A 144 12.93 8.79 -16.51
N LEU A 145 14.01 8.21 -16.99
CA LEU A 145 15.00 7.58 -16.13
C LEU A 145 15.81 8.66 -15.41
N CYS A 146 15.72 8.69 -14.08
CA CYS A 146 16.35 9.70 -13.23
C CYS A 146 17.61 9.15 -12.53
N ASN A 147 18.43 10.03 -11.97
CA ASN A 147 19.52 9.74 -11.04
C ASN A 147 20.63 8.81 -11.60
N THR A 148 20.78 8.72 -12.91
CA THR A 148 21.81 7.88 -13.55
C THR A 148 23.23 8.34 -13.23
N SER A 149 23.44 9.66 -13.04
CA SER A 149 24.73 10.24 -12.66
C SER A 149 25.14 9.98 -11.19
N PHE A 150 24.19 9.53 -10.35
CA PHE A 150 24.42 9.23 -8.93
C PHE A 150 24.55 7.73 -8.66
N ASP A 151 24.65 6.90 -9.71
CA ASP A 151 24.62 5.42 -9.62
C ASP A 151 23.38 4.86 -8.86
N CYS A 152 22.31 5.62 -8.93
CA CYS A 152 21.05 5.31 -8.26
C CYS A 152 19.86 5.50 -9.23
N PRO A 153 19.88 4.83 -10.39
CA PRO A 153 18.82 5.01 -11.39
C PRO A 153 17.46 4.62 -10.83
N SER A 154 16.43 5.39 -11.19
CA SER A 154 15.05 5.12 -10.82
C SER A 154 14.08 5.83 -11.77
N TYR A 155 12.87 5.28 -11.90
CA TYR A 155 11.75 6.00 -12.50
C TYR A 155 10.86 6.61 -11.42
N PRO A 156 10.25 7.78 -11.65
CA PRO A 156 9.48 8.50 -10.64
C PRO A 156 8.04 7.98 -10.50
N TRP A 157 7.86 6.66 -10.26
CA TRP A 157 6.55 6.02 -10.12
C TRP A 157 5.74 6.53 -8.93
N PHE A 158 6.44 6.87 -7.84
CA PHE A 158 5.86 7.35 -6.59
C PHE A 158 6.02 8.87 -6.41
N LYS A 159 6.19 9.63 -7.49
CA LYS A 159 6.34 11.08 -7.40
C LYS A 159 5.03 11.72 -6.91
N PRO A 160 5.03 12.46 -5.78
CA PRO A 160 3.89 13.29 -5.39
C PRO A 160 3.51 14.25 -6.50
N ASN A 161 2.21 14.51 -6.67
CA ASN A 161 1.72 15.33 -7.78
C ASN A 161 0.51 16.19 -7.40
N VAL A 162 0.36 17.31 -8.11
CA VAL A 162 -0.89 18.07 -8.13
C VAL A 162 -1.82 17.41 -9.13
N TRP A 163 -3.05 17.13 -8.71
CA TRP A 163 -4.04 16.41 -9.49
C TRP A 163 -5.34 17.19 -9.57
N GLU A 164 -5.89 17.32 -10.74
CA GLU A 164 -7.18 17.97 -10.96
C GLU A 164 -8.22 16.90 -11.31
N GLU A 165 -9.31 16.86 -10.57
CA GLU A 165 -10.40 15.93 -10.76
C GLU A 165 -11.72 16.58 -10.31
N GLU A 166 -12.75 16.51 -11.14
CA GLU A 166 -14.09 17.05 -10.86
C GLU A 166 -14.10 18.55 -10.42
N GLY A 167 -13.19 19.35 -11.00
CA GLY A 167 -13.07 20.76 -10.68
C GLY A 167 -12.40 21.06 -9.34
N GLN A 168 -11.85 20.07 -8.68
CA GLN A 168 -11.04 20.19 -7.47
C GLN A 168 -9.57 19.96 -7.77
N THR A 169 -8.70 20.64 -7.03
CA THR A 169 -7.25 20.47 -7.12
C THR A 169 -6.74 19.81 -5.84
N TYR A 170 -6.04 18.69 -5.98
CA TYR A 170 -5.49 17.90 -4.89
C TYR A 170 -3.97 17.89 -4.95
N TYR A 171 -3.31 17.99 -3.80
CA TYR A 171 -1.90 17.64 -3.67
C TYR A 171 -1.80 16.21 -3.12
N LEU A 172 -1.55 15.26 -4.02
CA LEU A 172 -1.50 13.84 -3.68
C LEU A 172 -0.12 13.44 -3.18
N GLY A 173 -0.07 12.68 -2.10
CA GLY A 173 1.10 11.97 -1.63
C GLY A 173 1.58 10.92 -2.64
N GLU A 174 2.70 10.28 -2.35
CA GLU A 174 3.36 9.33 -3.27
C GLU A 174 2.49 8.11 -3.58
N ASP A 175 1.75 7.61 -2.60
CA ASP A 175 0.90 6.44 -2.68
C ASP A 175 -0.33 6.67 -3.56
N PHE A 176 -1.08 7.74 -3.33
CA PHE A 176 -2.25 8.10 -4.15
C PHE A 176 -1.83 8.55 -5.55
N SER A 177 -0.69 9.24 -5.68
CA SER A 177 -0.11 9.57 -6.99
C SER A 177 0.22 8.30 -7.80
N PHE A 178 0.81 7.28 -7.17
CA PHE A 178 1.06 5.99 -7.79
C PHE A 178 -0.25 5.35 -8.30
N CYS A 179 -1.31 5.34 -7.47
CA CYS A 179 -2.62 4.81 -7.88
C CYS A 179 -3.18 5.55 -9.10
N LYS A 180 -3.14 6.87 -9.10
CA LYS A 180 -3.63 7.69 -10.23
C LYS A 180 -2.80 7.47 -11.51
N TYR A 181 -1.48 7.30 -11.40
CA TYR A 181 -0.63 6.95 -12.54
C TYR A 181 -0.94 5.55 -13.08
N ALA A 182 -1.15 4.57 -12.22
CA ALA A 182 -1.54 3.23 -12.62
C ALA A 182 -2.91 3.22 -13.32
N GLN A 183 -3.88 3.97 -12.81
CA GLN A 183 -5.20 4.14 -13.43
C GLN A 183 -5.11 4.79 -14.83
N LYS A 184 -4.25 5.79 -15.03
CA LYS A 184 -3.97 6.35 -16.38
C LYS A 184 -3.42 5.31 -17.36
N CYS A 185 -2.79 4.26 -16.84
CA CYS A 185 -2.30 3.14 -17.64
C CYS A 185 -3.33 2.02 -17.84
N GLY A 186 -4.55 2.16 -17.27
CA GLY A 186 -5.64 1.21 -17.42
C GLY A 186 -5.71 0.15 -16.31
N PHE A 187 -4.92 0.26 -15.25
CA PHE A 187 -4.99 -0.64 -14.10
C PHE A 187 -6.10 -0.24 -13.13
N GLU A 188 -6.66 -1.24 -12.47
CA GLU A 188 -7.64 -1.06 -11.41
C GLU A 188 -7.00 -1.32 -10.04
N ILE A 189 -7.47 -0.59 -9.03
CA ILE A 189 -6.98 -0.70 -7.65
C ILE A 189 -7.98 -1.50 -6.84
N PHE A 190 -7.50 -2.47 -6.06
CA PHE A 190 -8.33 -3.33 -5.22
C PHE A 190 -7.85 -3.34 -3.76
N ILE A 191 -8.80 -3.59 -2.86
CA ILE A 191 -8.53 -3.92 -1.47
C ILE A 191 -9.14 -5.27 -1.11
N ASP A 192 -8.52 -6.01 -0.20
CA ASP A 192 -9.13 -7.16 0.45
C ASP A 192 -9.52 -6.79 1.89
N SER A 193 -10.80 -6.56 2.11
CA SER A 193 -11.33 -6.12 3.40
C SER A 193 -11.53 -7.25 4.42
N THR A 194 -11.20 -8.50 4.07
CA THR A 194 -11.12 -9.62 5.02
C THR A 194 -9.82 -9.58 5.81
N ILE A 195 -8.80 -8.85 5.33
CA ILE A 195 -7.50 -8.69 5.98
C ILE A 195 -7.62 -7.67 7.11
N LYS A 196 -7.09 -8.01 8.28
CA LYS A 196 -7.05 -7.14 9.44
C LYS A 196 -5.62 -6.73 9.75
N LEU A 197 -5.30 -5.49 9.44
CA LEU A 197 -3.99 -4.90 9.73
C LEU A 197 -4.02 -4.01 10.97
N GLY A 198 -2.86 -3.87 11.61
CA GLY A 198 -2.63 -2.96 12.72
C GLY A 198 -1.66 -1.84 12.34
N HIS A 199 -2.01 -0.58 12.56
CA HIS A 199 -1.11 0.55 12.36
C HIS A 199 -0.47 0.94 13.69
N ILE A 200 0.78 0.56 13.89
CA ILE A 200 1.49 0.70 15.15
C ILE A 200 1.99 2.15 15.33
N GLY A 201 1.67 2.72 16.47
CA GLY A 201 2.16 4.01 16.94
C GLY A 201 2.42 3.89 18.44
N LYS A 202 1.98 4.88 19.25
CA LYS A 202 1.89 4.71 20.71
C LYS A 202 0.86 3.65 21.11
N TYR A 203 -0.02 3.31 20.20
CA TYR A 203 -1.06 2.29 20.25
C TYR A 203 -1.13 1.62 18.87
N GLU A 204 -1.56 0.36 18.80
CA GLU A 204 -1.79 -0.35 17.54
C GLU A 204 -3.24 -0.17 17.10
N TYR A 205 -3.45 0.70 16.11
CA TYR A 205 -4.76 1.02 15.54
C TYR A 205 -5.19 -0.03 14.53
N THR A 206 -6.44 -0.49 14.65
CA THR A 206 -7.09 -1.39 13.69
C THR A 206 -8.42 -0.77 13.24
N TRP A 207 -9.05 -1.31 12.19
CA TRP A 207 -10.36 -0.83 11.76
C TRP A 207 -11.46 -1.00 12.84
N GLU A 208 -11.25 -1.88 13.84
CA GLU A 208 -12.14 -2.00 15.00
C GLU A 208 -12.19 -0.73 15.86
N ASP A 209 -11.14 0.10 15.81
CA ASP A 209 -11.04 1.35 16.57
C ASP A 209 -11.84 2.50 15.93
N LEU A 210 -12.30 2.36 14.70
CA LEU A 210 -13.17 3.34 14.03
C LEU A 210 -14.56 3.43 14.68
N ALA A 211 -15.01 2.37 15.35
CA ALA A 211 -16.20 2.43 16.19
C ALA A 211 -15.85 3.08 17.52
N TYR A 212 -16.26 4.32 17.78
CA TYR A 212 -16.02 5.09 19.03
C TYR A 212 -16.49 4.42 20.33
N LYS A 213 -16.79 3.13 20.31
CA LYS A 213 -17.18 2.35 21.49
C LYS A 213 -15.97 1.57 21.98
N LYS A 214 -15.70 1.64 23.28
CA LYS A 214 -14.64 0.88 24.01
C LYS A 214 -14.69 -0.64 23.83
N LYS A 215 -15.54 -1.16 22.96
CA LYS A 215 -15.73 -2.59 22.72
C LYS A 215 -15.25 -2.91 21.31
N LYS A 216 -14.22 -3.76 21.21
CA LYS A 216 -13.78 -4.32 19.92
C LYS A 216 -14.95 -5.00 19.22
N ILE A 217 -15.10 -4.73 17.93
CA ILE A 217 -16.13 -5.31 17.06
C ILE A 217 -15.46 -6.29 16.10
N SER A 218 -16.14 -7.39 15.78
CA SER A 218 -15.63 -8.40 14.84
C SER A 218 -15.89 -8.04 13.37
N ASN A 219 -16.83 -7.14 13.12
CA ASN A 219 -17.22 -6.70 11.79
C ASN A 219 -17.47 -5.19 11.79
N LEU A 220 -17.07 -4.51 10.72
CA LEU A 220 -17.30 -3.09 10.49
C LEU A 220 -17.83 -2.87 9.07
N LYS A 221 -18.89 -2.05 8.95
CA LYS A 221 -19.34 -1.46 7.69
C LYS A 221 -18.79 -0.03 7.63
N TYR A 222 -17.96 0.26 6.66
CA TYR A 222 -17.36 1.57 6.44
C TYR A 222 -17.98 2.27 5.22
N CYS A 223 -18.30 3.54 5.37
CA CYS A 223 -18.71 4.42 4.30
C CYS A 223 -18.19 5.84 4.59
N LYS A 224 -17.52 6.45 3.65
CA LYS A 224 -16.85 7.75 3.83
C LYS A 224 -17.81 8.91 4.13
N ASN A 225 -19.04 8.85 3.59
CA ASN A 225 -20.07 9.91 3.77
C ASN A 225 -20.90 9.79 5.03
N TYR A 226 -21.00 8.61 5.62
CA TYR A 226 -21.60 8.51 6.95
C TYR A 226 -20.51 8.91 7.96
N GLY A 227 -20.25 10.24 8.04
CA GLY A 227 -19.58 10.79 9.20
C GLY A 227 -20.24 10.14 10.41
N LEU A 228 -19.41 9.55 11.28
CA LEU A 228 -19.89 8.94 12.51
C LEU A 228 -20.89 9.91 13.13
N ASP A 229 -22.15 9.51 13.20
CA ASP A 229 -23.19 10.29 13.86
C ASP A 229 -22.65 10.69 15.22
N LYS A 230 -22.61 12.03 15.44
CA LYS A 230 -22.07 12.67 16.63
C LYS A 230 -22.86 12.28 17.86
#